data_d719b2863ea423d4d3e8493c44080096
#
_entry.id   d719b2863ea423d4d3e8493c44080096
#
_cell.length_a   1.000
_cell.length_b   1.000
_cell.length_c   1.000
_cell.angle_alpha   90.00
_cell.angle_beta   90.00
_cell.angle_gamma   90.00
#
_symmetry.space_group_name_H-M   'P 1'
#
loop_
_entity.id
_entity.type
_entity.pdbx_description
1 polymer ?
#
loop_
_entity_poly.entity_id
_entity_poly.type
_entity_poly.pdbx_seq_one_letter_code
_entity_poly.pdbx_strand_id
1 'polypeptide(L)'
;LKIKRVLIDKANFLIQKRDFSYFNEFNKKKFSNKKINIRNSNIFFKNDDNETISIIKIPKSLIFYNEIKSRNQVNIIGEIFNIPFVLNLDKKIMSSQNISELDINAKKLKLKINNKSQNNFNKIIDGLNIFSITNSKLITKYKFENNLMSFESENSKIKNSDISYKGKLNMKPFSFIANIDLEKINLIKFFDINSIFLEIVKSKMLFNENVSTNISLNIDNSIDSKLFDSSKIIFNISNGKIDFNYSELINNKIGKLIIDESN
;
A
#
# COMPACT_ATOMS: atom_id res chain seq x y z
N LEU A 1 28.70 24.44 -24.71
CA LEU A 1 27.52 23.60 -25.06
C LEU A 1 26.58 23.53 -23.84
N LYS A 2 25.34 24.03 -23.94
CA LYS A 2 24.38 23.98 -22.83
C LYS A 2 23.37 22.87 -23.09
N ILE A 3 23.51 21.73 -22.40
CA ILE A 3 22.55 20.64 -22.48
C ILE A 3 21.23 21.08 -21.84
N LYS A 4 20.15 21.09 -22.59
CA LYS A 4 18.80 21.45 -22.10
C LYS A 4 17.94 20.23 -21.77
N ARG A 5 18.23 19.06 -22.35
CA ARG A 5 17.41 17.86 -22.25
C ARG A 5 18.28 16.61 -22.39
N VAL A 6 17.92 15.56 -21.66
CA VAL A 6 18.48 14.21 -21.80
C VAL A 6 17.33 13.28 -22.26
N LEU A 7 17.60 12.45 -23.24
CA LEU A 7 16.68 11.39 -23.69
C LEU A 7 17.33 10.04 -23.43
N ILE A 8 16.60 9.17 -22.74
CA ILE A 8 16.92 7.75 -22.57
C ILE A 8 15.82 6.98 -23.29
N ASP A 9 16.18 6.21 -24.29
CA ASP A 9 15.23 5.45 -25.11
C ASP A 9 15.62 3.96 -25.14
N LYS A 10 14.62 3.08 -25.07
CA LYS A 10 14.77 1.62 -25.13
C LYS A 10 15.75 1.06 -24.07
N ALA A 11 15.78 1.66 -22.88
CA ALA A 11 16.62 1.21 -21.78
C ALA A 11 15.95 0.12 -20.96
N ASN A 12 16.77 -0.77 -20.40
CA ASN A 12 16.36 -1.74 -19.41
C ASN A 12 17.01 -1.40 -18.07
N PHE A 13 16.21 -1.02 -17.09
CA PHE A 13 16.66 -0.73 -15.73
C PHE A 13 16.48 -1.97 -14.87
N LEU A 14 17.52 -2.38 -14.18
CA LEU A 14 17.48 -3.48 -13.22
C LEU A 14 17.46 -2.89 -11.83
N ILE A 15 16.46 -3.26 -11.03
CA ILE A 15 16.30 -2.80 -9.66
C ILE A 15 16.23 -4.03 -8.75
N GLN A 16 17.10 -4.05 -7.73
CA GLN A 16 17.13 -5.08 -6.69
C GLN A 16 16.77 -4.45 -5.33
N LYS A 17 16.45 -5.28 -4.35
CA LYS A 17 16.13 -4.84 -2.99
C LYS A 17 17.17 -3.89 -2.37
N ARG A 18 18.45 -4.15 -2.61
CA ARG A 18 19.57 -3.31 -2.17
C ARG A 18 19.54 -1.89 -2.75
N ASP A 19 18.94 -1.72 -3.93
CA ASP A 19 18.93 -0.44 -4.64
C ASP A 19 17.90 0.54 -4.06
N PHE A 20 16.95 0.06 -3.21
CA PHE A 20 15.97 0.93 -2.55
C PHE A 20 16.60 1.98 -1.64
N SER A 21 17.78 1.72 -1.08
CA SER A 21 18.54 2.70 -0.31
C SER A 21 18.94 3.93 -1.14
N TYR A 22 19.31 3.74 -2.41
CA TYR A 22 19.65 4.81 -3.34
C TYR A 22 18.43 5.69 -3.66
N PHE A 23 17.23 5.11 -3.76
CA PHE A 23 16.01 5.90 -3.96
C PHE A 23 15.70 6.82 -2.80
N ASN A 24 15.99 6.41 -1.56
CA ASN A 24 15.84 7.24 -0.39
C ASN A 24 16.78 8.46 -0.42
N GLU A 25 18.01 8.28 -0.87
CA GLU A 25 18.96 9.38 -1.02
C GLU A 25 18.61 10.28 -2.21
N PHE A 26 18.24 9.68 -3.34
CA PHE A 26 17.78 10.42 -4.51
C PHE A 26 16.57 11.30 -4.18
N ASN A 27 15.67 10.80 -3.36
CA ASN A 27 14.52 11.56 -2.90
C ASN A 27 14.87 12.76 -2.00
N LYS A 28 16.04 12.82 -1.39
CA LYS A 28 16.47 13.96 -0.56
C LYS A 28 17.07 15.10 -1.36
N LYS A 29 17.51 14.84 -2.58
CA LYS A 29 18.24 15.80 -3.41
C LYS A 29 17.31 16.56 -4.37
N LYS A 30 17.68 17.78 -4.65
CA LYS A 30 17.09 18.57 -5.75
C LYS A 30 17.51 17.95 -7.08
N PHE A 31 16.56 17.69 -7.95
CA PHE A 31 16.83 17.18 -9.29
C PHE A 31 17.51 18.23 -10.17
N SER A 32 18.04 17.80 -11.29
CA SER A 32 18.50 18.72 -12.32
C SER A 32 17.32 19.52 -12.90
N ASN A 33 17.51 20.78 -13.23
CA ASN A 33 16.56 21.57 -14.00
C ASN A 33 16.47 21.11 -15.47
N LYS A 34 17.41 20.26 -15.91
CA LYS A 34 17.38 19.63 -17.23
C LYS A 34 16.33 18.50 -17.24
N LYS A 35 15.47 18.53 -18.24
CA LYS A 35 14.43 17.51 -18.40
C LYS A 35 15.04 16.20 -18.83
N ILE A 36 14.90 15.16 -18.00
CA ILE A 36 15.24 13.77 -18.32
C ILE A 36 13.97 13.11 -18.82
N ASN A 37 13.97 12.67 -20.07
CA ASN A 37 12.87 11.92 -20.69
C ASN A 37 13.31 10.47 -20.85
N ILE A 38 12.48 9.54 -20.37
CA ILE A 38 12.66 8.11 -20.57
C ILE A 38 11.52 7.64 -21.45
N ARG A 39 11.81 6.86 -22.50
CA ARG A 39 10.82 6.34 -23.45
C ARG A 39 11.07 4.88 -23.75
N ASN A 40 9.99 4.15 -24.06
CA ASN A 40 10.03 2.76 -24.56
C ASN A 40 10.95 1.86 -23.72
N SER A 41 10.99 2.08 -22.43
CA SER A 41 11.96 1.46 -21.52
C SER A 41 11.24 0.52 -20.53
N ASN A 42 12.00 -0.36 -19.89
CA ASN A 42 11.49 -1.29 -18.92
C ASN A 42 12.24 -1.17 -17.60
N ILE A 43 11.54 -1.40 -16.49
CA ILE A 43 12.13 -1.62 -15.17
C ILE A 43 11.87 -3.07 -14.79
N PHE A 44 12.93 -3.81 -14.52
CA PHE A 44 12.89 -5.18 -14.03
C PHE A 44 13.18 -5.18 -12.53
N PHE A 45 12.20 -5.56 -11.73
CA PHE A 45 12.40 -5.81 -10.31
C PHE A 45 12.85 -7.24 -10.12
N LYS A 46 13.99 -7.43 -9.48
CA LYS A 46 14.59 -8.74 -9.23
C LYS A 46 14.68 -9.03 -7.72
N ASN A 47 14.50 -10.31 -7.36
CA ASN A 47 14.80 -10.80 -6.02
C ASN A 47 16.31 -10.95 -5.81
N ASP A 48 16.68 -11.43 -4.62
CA ASP A 48 18.08 -11.66 -4.26
C ASP A 48 18.73 -12.78 -5.11
N ASP A 49 17.92 -13.70 -5.66
CA ASP A 49 18.33 -14.79 -6.57
C ASP A 49 18.39 -14.38 -8.04
N ASN A 50 18.29 -13.09 -8.35
CA ASN A 50 18.27 -12.55 -9.71
C ASN A 50 17.04 -12.92 -10.56
N GLU A 51 16.02 -13.51 -9.99
CA GLU A 51 14.78 -13.79 -10.69
C GLU A 51 13.93 -12.52 -10.85
N THR A 52 13.30 -12.37 -12.00
CA THR A 52 12.42 -11.22 -12.27
C THR A 52 11.07 -11.42 -11.62
N ILE A 53 10.78 -10.63 -10.58
CA ILE A 53 9.50 -10.63 -9.86
C ILE A 53 8.44 -9.85 -10.64
N SER A 54 8.82 -8.72 -11.22
CA SER A 54 7.90 -7.80 -11.89
C SER A 54 8.61 -7.00 -12.96
N ILE A 55 7.85 -6.66 -14.01
CA ILE A 55 8.30 -5.79 -15.10
C ILE A 55 7.35 -4.61 -15.19
N ILE A 56 7.89 -3.39 -15.10
CA ILE A 56 7.16 -2.17 -15.40
C ILE A 56 7.61 -1.67 -16.76
N LYS A 57 6.70 -1.62 -17.72
CA LYS A 57 6.93 -0.95 -19.02
C LYS A 57 6.75 0.55 -18.83
N ILE A 58 7.66 1.34 -19.39
CA ILE A 58 7.61 2.81 -19.35
C ILE A 58 7.57 3.35 -20.78
N PRO A 59 6.39 3.50 -21.39
CA PRO A 59 6.23 4.21 -22.66
C PRO A 59 6.77 5.64 -22.59
N LYS A 60 6.57 6.33 -21.47
CA LYS A 60 7.01 7.71 -21.30
C LYS A 60 7.20 8.06 -19.84
N SER A 61 8.33 8.71 -19.53
CA SER A 61 8.55 9.35 -18.25
C SER A 61 9.26 10.70 -18.42
N LEU A 62 9.02 11.61 -17.47
CA LEU A 62 9.65 12.92 -17.41
C LEU A 62 10.07 13.20 -15.96
N ILE A 63 11.35 13.50 -15.76
CA ILE A 63 11.95 13.77 -14.46
C ILE A 63 12.74 15.08 -14.55
N PHE A 64 12.44 16.04 -13.67
CA PHE A 64 13.17 17.32 -13.61
C PHE A 64 12.85 18.11 -12.34
N TYR A 65 13.67 19.11 -12.04
CA TYR A 65 13.33 20.15 -11.09
C TYR A 65 12.64 21.31 -11.81
N ASN A 66 11.43 21.64 -11.37
CA ASN A 66 10.67 22.78 -11.85
C ASN A 66 11.04 24.02 -11.02
N GLU A 67 11.81 24.93 -11.61
CA GLU A 67 12.29 26.15 -10.93
C GLU A 67 11.13 27.10 -10.56
N ILE A 68 10.13 27.22 -11.42
CA ILE A 68 8.98 28.11 -11.18
C ILE A 68 8.17 27.65 -9.97
N LYS A 69 7.93 26.34 -9.86
CA LYS A 69 7.19 25.73 -8.75
C LYS A 69 8.09 25.37 -7.56
N SER A 70 9.41 25.48 -7.69
CA SER A 70 10.40 25.04 -6.71
C SER A 70 10.17 23.59 -6.24
N ARG A 71 9.92 22.66 -7.19
CA ARG A 71 9.59 21.26 -6.91
C ARG A 71 10.33 20.29 -7.82
N ASN A 72 10.74 19.16 -7.27
CA ASN A 72 11.06 17.99 -8.06
C ASN A 72 9.78 17.41 -8.63
N GLN A 73 9.77 17.10 -9.93
CA GLN A 73 8.62 16.52 -10.63
C GLN A 73 9.01 15.23 -11.32
N VAL A 74 8.17 14.20 -11.13
CA VAL A 74 8.25 12.92 -11.83
C VAL A 74 6.87 12.61 -12.39
N ASN A 75 6.79 12.41 -13.69
CA ASN A 75 5.58 11.98 -14.38
C ASN A 75 5.90 10.68 -15.12
N ILE A 76 5.16 9.62 -14.87
CA ILE A 76 5.34 8.31 -15.51
C ILE A 76 4.01 7.89 -16.12
N ILE A 77 4.04 7.53 -17.39
CA ILE A 77 3.01 6.70 -18.02
C ILE A 77 3.63 5.31 -18.08
N GLY A 78 3.00 4.35 -17.43
CA GLY A 78 3.54 3.01 -17.29
C GLY A 78 2.49 1.93 -17.42
N GLU A 79 2.95 0.69 -17.47
CA GLU A 79 2.14 -0.52 -17.44
C GLU A 79 2.81 -1.58 -16.56
N ILE A 80 2.05 -2.18 -15.65
CA ILE A 80 2.48 -3.29 -14.82
C ILE A 80 1.39 -4.39 -14.86
N PHE A 81 1.75 -5.65 -15.09
CA PHE A 81 0.80 -6.76 -15.22
C PHE A 81 -0.34 -6.47 -16.20
N ASN A 82 -0.04 -5.86 -17.35
CA ASN A 82 -1.00 -5.39 -18.36
C ASN A 82 -2.03 -4.37 -17.86
N ILE A 83 -1.73 -3.69 -16.74
CA ILE A 83 -2.54 -2.62 -16.18
C ILE A 83 -1.83 -1.30 -16.44
N PRO A 84 -2.36 -0.44 -17.34
CA PRO A 84 -1.79 0.88 -17.59
C PRO A 84 -2.06 1.81 -16.41
N PHE A 85 -1.07 2.60 -16.04
CA PHE A 85 -1.18 3.61 -14.99
C PHE A 85 -0.49 4.93 -15.37
N VAL A 86 -0.89 5.97 -14.69
CA VAL A 86 -0.22 7.28 -14.69
C VAL A 86 0.19 7.58 -13.26
N LEU A 87 1.46 7.92 -13.05
CA LEU A 87 2.01 8.35 -11.78
C LEU A 87 2.54 9.77 -11.91
N ASN A 88 2.15 10.63 -10.98
CA ASN A 88 2.68 11.97 -10.81
C ASN A 88 3.22 12.12 -9.39
N LEU A 89 4.46 12.57 -9.27
CA LEU A 89 5.10 12.90 -8.01
C LEU A 89 5.58 14.34 -8.06
N ASP A 90 5.09 15.16 -7.15
CA ASP A 90 5.55 16.49 -6.88
C ASP A 90 6.19 16.54 -5.49
N LYS A 91 7.45 16.99 -5.40
CA LYS A 91 8.15 17.10 -4.13
C LYS A 91 8.78 18.47 -3.97
N LYS A 92 8.28 19.23 -3.00
CA LYS A 92 8.84 20.49 -2.57
C LYS A 92 9.94 20.24 -1.52
N ILE A 93 11.16 20.67 -1.83
CA ILE A 93 12.31 20.58 -0.94
C ILE A 93 12.52 21.96 -0.33
N MET A 94 12.38 22.05 0.98
CA MET A 94 12.56 23.28 1.75
C MET A 94 13.65 23.07 2.79
N SER A 95 14.19 24.17 3.32
CA SER A 95 15.23 24.11 4.36
C SER A 95 14.76 23.45 5.66
N SER A 96 13.46 23.51 5.98
CA SER A 96 12.89 23.01 7.23
C SER A 96 12.08 21.72 7.08
N GLN A 97 11.60 21.40 5.88
CA GLN A 97 10.74 20.24 5.64
C GLN A 97 10.66 19.89 4.17
N ASN A 98 10.34 18.64 3.87
CA ASN A 98 9.99 18.20 2.53
C ASN A 98 8.52 17.84 2.47
N ILE A 99 7.81 18.33 1.47
CA ILE A 99 6.40 17.97 1.21
C ILE A 99 6.36 17.18 -0.09
N SER A 100 5.77 15.99 -0.06
CA SER A 100 5.59 15.13 -1.23
C SER A 100 4.11 14.89 -1.50
N GLU A 101 3.72 14.99 -2.76
CA GLU A 101 2.38 14.66 -3.26
C GLU A 101 2.55 13.61 -4.36
N LEU A 102 1.97 12.42 -4.16
CA LEU A 102 2.00 11.31 -5.12
C LEU A 102 0.58 10.99 -5.55
N ASP A 103 0.35 10.99 -6.85
CA ASP A 103 -0.91 10.58 -7.47
C ASP A 103 -0.65 9.41 -8.41
N ILE A 104 -1.38 8.30 -8.21
CA ILE A 104 -1.38 7.15 -9.10
C ILE A 104 -2.81 6.92 -9.58
N ASN A 105 -2.98 6.75 -10.89
CA ASN A 105 -4.27 6.50 -11.50
C ASN A 105 -4.18 5.32 -12.47
N ALA A 106 -4.89 4.23 -12.20
CA ALA A 106 -5.05 3.07 -13.07
C ALA A 106 -6.51 2.95 -13.50
N LYS A 107 -6.86 3.63 -14.60
CA LYS A 107 -8.24 3.75 -15.09
C LYS A 107 -8.91 2.40 -15.35
N LYS A 108 -8.18 1.42 -15.87
CA LYS A 108 -8.70 0.06 -16.14
C LYS A 108 -9.28 -0.60 -14.90
N LEU A 109 -8.70 -0.34 -13.73
CA LEU A 109 -9.18 -0.85 -12.44
C LEU A 109 -10.08 0.13 -11.69
N LYS A 110 -10.33 1.33 -12.23
CA LYS A 110 -10.95 2.44 -11.49
C LYS A 110 -10.24 2.72 -10.16
N LEU A 111 -8.90 2.52 -10.16
CA LEU A 111 -8.03 2.70 -9.00
C LEU A 111 -7.40 4.08 -9.03
N LYS A 112 -7.47 4.76 -7.89
CA LYS A 112 -6.79 6.03 -7.66
C LYS A 112 -6.13 6.02 -6.28
N ILE A 113 -4.86 6.39 -6.22
CA ILE A 113 -4.10 6.56 -4.97
C ILE A 113 -3.59 7.99 -4.93
N ASN A 114 -3.93 8.69 -3.86
CA ASN A 114 -3.39 10.02 -3.56
C ASN A 114 -2.66 9.95 -2.23
N ASN A 115 -1.39 10.29 -2.20
CA ASN A 115 -0.60 10.36 -0.99
C ASN A 115 -0.02 11.75 -0.82
N LYS A 116 -0.22 12.35 0.35
CA LYS A 116 0.43 13.58 0.77
C LYS A 116 1.25 13.28 2.01
N SER A 117 2.53 13.61 1.98
CA SER A 117 3.41 13.39 3.11
C SER A 117 4.32 14.58 3.36
N GLN A 118 4.66 14.75 4.62
CA GLN A 118 5.56 15.78 5.10
C GLN A 118 6.66 15.13 5.92
N ASN A 119 7.91 15.46 5.63
CA ASN A 119 9.07 14.96 6.35
C ASN A 119 9.76 16.13 7.04
N ASN A 120 9.81 16.10 8.37
CA ASN A 120 10.54 17.06 9.20
C ASN A 120 12.00 16.61 9.38
N PHE A 121 12.89 17.50 9.84
CA PHE A 121 14.30 17.20 10.09
C PHE A 121 14.55 16.01 11.01
N ASN A 122 13.63 15.71 11.92
CA ASN A 122 13.72 14.58 12.85
C ASN A 122 13.51 13.20 12.19
N LYS A 123 13.55 13.10 10.85
CA LYS A 123 13.30 11.88 10.09
C LYS A 123 11.90 11.27 10.29
N ILE A 124 10.99 12.05 10.85
CA ILE A 124 9.58 11.67 11.00
C ILE A 124 8.86 12.05 9.71
N ILE A 125 8.12 11.10 9.14
CA ILE A 125 7.25 11.33 8.00
C ILE A 125 5.81 11.19 8.47
N ASP A 126 5.05 12.27 8.41
CA ASP A 126 3.61 12.27 8.59
C ASP A 126 2.91 12.31 7.23
N GLY A 127 1.85 11.54 7.06
CA GLY A 127 1.16 11.51 5.79
C GLY A 127 -0.29 11.11 5.85
N LEU A 128 -0.98 11.43 4.75
CA LEU A 128 -2.34 11.04 4.46
C LEU A 128 -2.35 10.30 3.14
N ASN A 129 -2.84 9.09 3.15
CA ASN A 129 -3.04 8.27 1.95
C ASN A 129 -4.53 8.08 1.69
N ILE A 130 -4.97 8.34 0.47
CA ILE A 130 -6.34 8.11 0.00
C ILE A 130 -6.27 7.07 -1.10
N PHE A 131 -6.76 5.89 -0.82
CA PHE A 131 -6.90 4.80 -1.77
C PHE A 131 -8.38 4.70 -2.18
N SER A 132 -8.65 4.80 -3.46
CA SER A 132 -10.01 4.68 -4.01
C SER A 132 -10.04 3.63 -5.10
N ILE A 133 -10.96 2.69 -5.00
CA ILE A 133 -11.22 1.67 -6.02
C ILE A 133 -12.72 1.46 -6.15
N THR A 134 -13.24 1.62 -7.36
CA THR A 134 -14.70 1.58 -7.59
C THR A 134 -15.48 2.44 -6.59
N ASN A 135 -16.31 1.84 -5.74
CA ASN A 135 -17.14 2.52 -4.74
C ASN A 135 -16.54 2.46 -3.32
N SER A 136 -15.25 2.12 -3.20
CA SER A 136 -14.57 2.03 -1.91
C SER A 136 -13.52 3.12 -1.79
N LYS A 137 -13.39 3.70 -0.59
CA LYS A 137 -12.43 4.76 -0.30
C LYS A 137 -11.83 4.52 1.07
N LEU A 138 -10.53 4.27 1.12
CA LEU A 138 -9.76 4.16 2.36
C LEU A 138 -8.93 5.42 2.54
N ILE A 139 -9.11 6.07 3.67
CA ILE A 139 -8.36 7.27 4.06
C ILE A 139 -7.52 6.88 5.26
N THR A 140 -6.21 6.94 5.11
CA THR A 140 -5.24 6.50 6.11
C THR A 140 -4.32 7.64 6.51
N LYS A 141 -4.36 8.03 7.77
CA LYS A 141 -3.29 8.83 8.38
C LYS A 141 -2.16 7.89 8.79
N TYR A 142 -0.93 8.28 8.58
CA TYR A 142 0.21 7.48 9.01
C TYR A 142 1.36 8.37 9.50
N LYS A 143 2.15 7.80 10.40
CA LYS A 143 3.41 8.34 10.87
C LYS A 143 4.48 7.27 10.73
N PHE A 144 5.59 7.63 10.08
CA PHE A 144 6.73 6.74 9.91
C PHE A 144 7.95 7.31 10.62
N GLU A 145 8.55 6.51 11.50
CA GLU A 145 9.71 6.87 12.30
C GLU A 145 10.54 5.61 12.62
N ASN A 146 11.85 5.66 12.45
CA ASN A 146 12.78 4.57 12.83
C ASN A 146 12.37 3.17 12.35
N ASN A 147 11.98 3.02 11.06
CA ASN A 147 11.48 1.80 10.44
C ASN A 147 10.10 1.32 10.94
N LEU A 148 9.45 2.06 11.82
CA LEU A 148 8.10 1.79 12.30
C LEU A 148 7.11 2.77 11.65
N MET A 149 6.09 2.23 11.01
CA MET A 149 4.93 3.00 10.52
C MET A 149 3.74 2.69 11.42
N SER A 150 3.20 3.69 12.08
CA SER A 150 1.87 3.65 12.70
C SER A 150 0.85 4.24 11.75
N PHE A 151 -0.33 3.65 11.68
CA PHE A 151 -1.39 4.11 10.79
C PHE A 151 -2.77 3.93 11.42
N GLU A 152 -3.69 4.80 11.00
CA GLU A 152 -5.10 4.75 11.39
C GLU A 152 -6.00 5.25 10.26
N SER A 153 -7.20 4.72 10.21
CA SER A 153 -8.22 5.16 9.25
C SER A 153 -8.90 6.47 9.67
N GLU A 154 -9.38 7.21 8.68
CA GLU A 154 -10.22 8.39 8.88
C GLU A 154 -11.35 8.36 7.86
N ASN A 155 -12.62 8.21 8.32
CA ASN A 155 -13.81 8.23 7.44
C ASN A 155 -13.69 7.31 6.21
N SER A 156 -13.22 6.08 6.42
CA SER A 156 -13.01 5.09 5.36
C SER A 156 -14.29 4.30 5.11
N LYS A 157 -14.50 3.90 3.83
CA LYS A 157 -15.66 3.10 3.42
C LYS A 157 -15.27 2.03 2.44
N ILE A 158 -15.84 0.84 2.61
CA ILE A 158 -15.82 -0.24 1.62
C ILE A 158 -17.25 -0.41 1.10
N LYS A 159 -17.48 0.00 -0.16
CA LYS A 159 -18.82 0.14 -0.72
C LYS A 159 -19.68 1.05 0.16
N ASN A 160 -20.72 0.47 0.82
CA ASN A 160 -21.64 1.20 1.70
C ASN A 160 -21.35 0.99 3.20
N SER A 161 -20.33 0.21 3.53
CA SER A 161 -19.97 -0.11 4.92
C SER A 161 -18.88 0.81 5.42
N ASP A 162 -19.05 1.34 6.60
CA ASP A 162 -17.99 2.09 7.27
C ASP A 162 -16.93 1.11 7.77
N ILE A 163 -15.67 1.50 7.66
CA ILE A 163 -14.53 0.74 8.14
C ILE A 163 -13.60 1.65 8.94
N SER A 164 -13.24 1.20 10.11
CA SER A 164 -12.17 1.80 10.89
C SER A 164 -11.03 0.77 11.06
N TYR A 165 -9.80 1.25 11.03
CA TYR A 165 -8.64 0.41 11.25
C TYR A 165 -7.49 1.22 11.83
N LYS A 166 -6.66 0.55 12.61
CA LYS A 166 -5.41 1.08 13.13
C LYS A 166 -4.37 -0.03 13.20
N GLY A 167 -3.11 0.32 13.08
CA GLY A 167 -2.07 -0.69 13.16
C GLY A 167 -0.66 -0.13 13.13
N LYS A 168 0.28 -1.08 13.10
CA LYS A 168 1.71 -0.82 13.04
C LYS A 168 2.36 -1.75 12.03
N LEU A 169 3.27 -1.22 11.24
CA LEU A 169 4.12 -1.95 10.32
C LEU A 169 5.57 -1.71 10.71
N ASN A 170 6.26 -2.73 11.13
CA ASN A 170 7.71 -2.68 11.33
C ASN A 170 8.40 -3.21 10.07
N MET A 171 9.40 -2.48 9.59
CA MET A 171 10.13 -2.86 8.37
C MET A 171 11.35 -3.75 8.65
N LYS A 172 11.84 -3.77 9.91
CA LYS A 172 13.03 -4.56 10.30
C LYS A 172 13.00 -4.89 11.80
N PRO A 173 12.74 -6.18 12.20
CA PRO A 173 12.21 -7.26 11.35
C PRO A 173 10.81 -6.93 10.81
N PHE A 174 10.43 -7.53 9.69
CA PHE A 174 9.11 -7.28 9.14
C PHE A 174 8.04 -7.85 10.07
N SER A 175 7.13 -6.99 10.54
CA SER A 175 5.94 -7.40 11.27
C SER A 175 4.81 -6.41 10.99
N PHE A 176 3.61 -6.94 10.87
CA PHE A 176 2.40 -6.16 10.61
C PHE A 176 1.34 -6.52 11.64
N ILE A 177 0.85 -5.53 12.35
CA ILE A 177 -0.23 -5.67 13.33
C ILE A 177 -1.34 -4.71 12.95
N ALA A 178 -2.55 -5.20 12.75
CA ALA A 178 -3.70 -4.37 12.45
C ALA A 178 -4.94 -4.84 13.21
N ASN A 179 -5.71 -3.88 13.74
CA ASN A 179 -7.06 -4.07 14.21
C ASN A 179 -7.98 -3.40 13.19
N ILE A 180 -8.98 -4.11 12.73
CA ILE A 180 -9.93 -3.64 11.72
C ILE A 180 -11.33 -3.86 12.28
N ASP A 181 -12.11 -2.78 12.34
CA ASP A 181 -13.51 -2.79 12.73
C ASP A 181 -14.37 -2.56 11.48
N LEU A 182 -15.28 -3.45 11.24
CA LEU A 182 -16.18 -3.41 10.09
C LEU A 182 -17.63 -3.42 10.58
N GLU A 183 -18.38 -2.41 10.15
CA GLU A 183 -19.81 -2.34 10.43
C GLU A 183 -20.61 -2.84 9.22
N LYS A 184 -21.71 -3.55 9.49
CA LYS A 184 -22.72 -3.94 8.50
C LYS A 184 -22.15 -4.78 7.34
N ILE A 185 -21.27 -5.72 7.60
CA ILE A 185 -20.71 -6.61 6.59
C ILE A 185 -21.39 -7.98 6.61
N ASN A 186 -21.65 -8.48 5.43
CA ASN A 186 -22.03 -9.88 5.24
C ASN A 186 -20.80 -10.78 5.32
N LEU A 187 -20.67 -11.55 6.42
CA LEU A 187 -19.57 -12.49 6.65
C LEU A 187 -19.41 -13.52 5.53
N ILE A 188 -20.53 -14.03 5.01
CA ILE A 188 -20.52 -15.04 3.94
C ILE A 188 -19.83 -14.46 2.70
N LYS A 189 -20.18 -13.24 2.32
CA LYS A 189 -19.56 -12.57 1.17
C LYS A 189 -18.10 -12.17 1.42
N PHE A 190 -17.69 -11.97 2.66
CA PHE A 190 -16.31 -11.68 3.01
C PHE A 190 -15.39 -12.90 2.78
N PHE A 191 -15.89 -14.09 3.11
CA PHE A 191 -15.18 -15.36 2.91
C PHE A 191 -15.55 -16.07 1.60
N ASP A 192 -16.35 -15.45 0.73
CA ASP A 192 -16.70 -16.02 -0.57
C ASP A 192 -15.45 -16.32 -1.41
N ILE A 193 -15.54 -17.38 -2.20
CA ILE A 193 -14.50 -17.88 -3.12
C ILE A 193 -13.92 -16.78 -4.04
N ASN A 194 -14.68 -15.73 -4.32
CA ASN A 194 -14.27 -14.58 -5.12
C ASN A 194 -13.81 -13.37 -4.28
N SER A 195 -13.60 -13.54 -2.98
CA SER A 195 -13.17 -12.44 -2.12
C SER A 195 -11.69 -12.10 -2.34
N ILE A 196 -11.35 -10.83 -2.13
CA ILE A 196 -9.96 -10.37 -2.14
C ILE A 196 -9.13 -11.13 -1.08
N PHE A 197 -9.76 -11.49 0.05
CA PHE A 197 -9.12 -12.28 1.11
C PHE A 197 -8.64 -13.64 0.58
N LEU A 198 -9.47 -14.34 -0.16
CA LEU A 198 -9.11 -15.65 -0.71
C LEU A 198 -7.99 -15.53 -1.75
N GLU A 199 -7.98 -14.48 -2.57
CA GLU A 199 -6.90 -14.22 -3.51
C GLU A 199 -5.56 -13.94 -2.81
N ILE A 200 -5.58 -13.21 -1.68
CA ILE A 200 -4.39 -12.99 -0.85
C ILE A 200 -3.88 -14.33 -0.26
N VAL A 201 -4.78 -15.19 0.25
CA VAL A 201 -4.43 -16.52 0.74
C VAL A 201 -3.85 -17.39 -0.38
N LYS A 202 -4.50 -17.44 -1.55
CA LYS A 202 -4.02 -18.18 -2.73
C LYS A 202 -2.67 -17.70 -3.24
N SER A 203 -2.34 -16.42 -3.07
CA SER A 203 -1.05 -15.84 -3.48
C SER A 203 0.14 -16.41 -2.70
N LYS A 204 -0.12 -17.13 -1.62
CA LYS A 204 0.87 -17.67 -0.67
C LYS A 204 1.75 -16.61 0.02
N MET A 205 1.47 -15.33 -0.19
CA MET A 205 2.24 -14.23 0.45
C MET A 205 2.18 -14.31 1.98
N LEU A 206 1.05 -14.74 2.53
CA LEU A 206 0.84 -14.86 3.98
C LEU A 206 1.60 -16.05 4.60
N PHE A 207 2.02 -17.03 3.79
CA PHE A 207 2.73 -18.22 4.25
C PHE A 207 4.26 -18.09 4.18
N ASN A 208 4.76 -16.89 3.96
CA ASN A 208 6.19 -16.63 4.02
C ASN A 208 6.66 -16.62 5.49
N GLU A 209 7.70 -17.38 5.82
CA GLU A 209 8.25 -17.49 7.20
C GLU A 209 8.68 -16.14 7.80
N ASN A 210 9.01 -15.16 6.95
CA ASN A 210 9.39 -13.81 7.39
C ASN A 210 8.20 -12.89 7.65
N VAL A 211 6.96 -13.35 7.48
CA VAL A 211 5.74 -12.58 7.74
C VAL A 211 5.23 -12.92 9.14
N SER A 212 5.14 -11.90 9.99
CA SER A 212 4.43 -11.96 11.26
C SER A 212 3.32 -10.91 11.23
N THR A 213 2.08 -11.35 11.35
CA THR A 213 0.91 -10.46 11.20
C THR A 213 -0.18 -10.87 12.17
N ASN A 214 -0.76 -9.89 12.86
CA ASN A 214 -1.96 -10.05 13.66
C ASN A 214 -3.05 -9.11 13.11
N ILE A 215 -4.21 -9.66 12.75
CA ILE A 215 -5.36 -8.91 12.25
C ILE A 215 -6.56 -9.28 13.10
N SER A 216 -7.19 -8.29 13.72
CA SER A 216 -8.45 -8.47 14.45
C SER A 216 -9.57 -7.78 13.66
N LEU A 217 -10.57 -8.54 13.25
CA LEU A 217 -11.78 -8.05 12.59
C LEU A 217 -12.92 -8.05 13.60
N ASN A 218 -13.47 -6.88 13.92
CA ASN A 218 -14.68 -6.77 14.72
C ASN A 218 -15.83 -6.43 13.75
N ILE A 219 -16.84 -7.29 13.71
CA ILE A 219 -17.94 -7.20 12.75
C ILE A 219 -19.24 -7.09 13.53
N ASP A 220 -19.85 -5.90 13.50
CA ASP A 220 -21.14 -5.65 14.10
C ASP A 220 -22.24 -5.64 13.04
N ASN A 221 -23.42 -6.16 13.41
CA ASN A 221 -24.65 -6.15 12.59
C ASN A 221 -24.46 -6.67 11.15
N SER A 222 -24.13 -7.94 11.01
CA SER A 222 -24.14 -8.57 9.69
C SER A 222 -25.57 -8.60 9.14
N ILE A 223 -25.86 -7.79 8.15
CA ILE A 223 -27.20 -7.58 7.59
C ILE A 223 -27.85 -8.87 7.09
N ASP A 224 -27.08 -9.87 6.70
CA ASP A 224 -27.56 -11.13 6.10
C ASP A 224 -27.19 -12.40 6.89
N SER A 225 -26.54 -12.30 8.05
CA SER A 225 -26.24 -13.47 8.87
C SER A 225 -27.43 -13.77 9.79
N LYS A 226 -28.20 -14.78 9.45
CA LYS A 226 -29.25 -15.32 10.33
C LYS A 226 -28.67 -16.07 11.54
N LEU A 227 -27.40 -16.35 11.56
CA LEU A 227 -26.73 -17.19 12.56
C LEU A 227 -25.99 -16.38 13.63
N PHE A 228 -25.41 -15.24 13.30
CA PHE A 228 -24.61 -14.45 14.25
C PHE A 228 -24.95 -12.96 14.18
N ASP A 229 -25.08 -12.33 15.33
CA ASP A 229 -25.37 -10.90 15.47
C ASP A 229 -24.08 -10.08 15.44
N SER A 230 -22.99 -10.62 16.00
CA SER A 230 -21.66 -10.01 15.96
C SER A 230 -20.56 -11.07 15.89
N SER A 231 -19.40 -10.68 15.45
CA SER A 231 -18.24 -11.57 15.35
C SER A 231 -16.95 -10.82 15.57
N LYS A 232 -16.03 -11.44 16.29
CA LYS A 232 -14.63 -11.05 16.39
C LYS A 232 -13.79 -12.16 15.79
N ILE A 233 -13.14 -11.89 14.67
CA ILE A 233 -12.28 -12.86 13.99
C ILE A 233 -10.84 -12.40 14.11
N ILE A 234 -9.98 -13.28 14.63
CA ILE A 234 -8.57 -13.01 14.81
C ILE A 234 -7.79 -13.92 13.88
N PHE A 235 -6.90 -13.31 13.09
CA PHE A 235 -5.94 -13.99 12.23
C PHE A 235 -4.54 -13.74 12.77
N ASN A 236 -3.90 -14.77 13.27
CA ASN A 236 -2.48 -14.75 13.58
C ASN A 236 -1.73 -15.46 12.46
N ILE A 237 -0.79 -14.77 11.87
CA ILE A 237 0.05 -15.31 10.80
C ILE A 237 1.49 -15.21 11.28
N SER A 238 2.14 -16.34 11.45
CA SER A 238 3.54 -16.40 11.85
C SER A 238 4.18 -17.70 11.37
N ASN A 239 5.45 -17.65 11.00
CA ASN A 239 6.22 -18.82 10.59
C ASN A 239 5.52 -19.69 9.52
N GLY A 240 4.86 -19.04 8.55
CA GLY A 240 4.14 -19.72 7.48
C GLY A 240 2.84 -20.42 7.90
N LYS A 241 2.32 -20.15 9.08
CA LYS A 241 1.05 -20.71 9.61
C LYS A 241 0.03 -19.61 9.83
N ILE A 242 -1.24 -19.98 9.73
CA ILE A 242 -2.39 -19.12 10.08
C ILE A 242 -3.18 -19.86 11.15
N ASP A 243 -3.48 -19.17 12.25
CA ASP A 243 -4.43 -19.61 13.24
C ASP A 243 -5.56 -18.58 13.45
N PHE A 244 -6.68 -19.05 13.99
CA PHE A 244 -7.88 -18.27 14.28
C PHE A 244 -8.18 -18.22 15.78
N ASN A 245 -7.20 -18.50 16.60
CA ASN A 245 -7.36 -18.58 18.05
C ASN A 245 -7.99 -17.34 18.63
N TYR A 246 -8.90 -17.56 19.58
CA TYR A 246 -9.71 -16.53 20.25
C TYR A 246 -10.71 -15.78 19.35
N SER A 247 -11.04 -16.34 18.18
CA SER A 247 -12.15 -15.84 17.39
C SER A 247 -13.49 -16.18 18.04
N GLU A 248 -14.41 -15.22 18.02
CA GLU A 248 -15.71 -15.32 18.67
C GLU A 248 -16.84 -15.03 17.68
N LEU A 249 -17.86 -15.88 17.69
CA LEU A 249 -19.09 -15.67 16.93
C LEU A 249 -20.26 -15.65 17.93
N ILE A 250 -21.04 -14.59 17.96
CA ILE A 250 -22.07 -14.37 18.96
C ILE A 250 -23.45 -14.33 18.32
N ASN A 251 -24.37 -15.14 18.87
CA ASN A 251 -25.79 -15.04 18.60
C ASN A 251 -26.51 -14.77 19.92
N ASN A 252 -27.19 -13.62 20.04
CA ASN A 252 -27.81 -13.16 21.26
C ASN A 252 -28.93 -14.08 21.79
N LYS A 253 -29.47 -14.96 20.93
CA LYS A 253 -30.55 -15.91 21.30
C LYS A 253 -30.02 -17.31 21.62
N ILE A 254 -28.96 -17.74 20.96
CA ILE A 254 -28.46 -19.11 21.03
C ILE A 254 -27.23 -19.22 21.92
N GLY A 255 -26.35 -18.23 21.89
CA GLY A 255 -25.12 -18.22 22.65
C GLY A 255 -23.88 -17.82 21.85
N LYS A 256 -22.72 -18.24 22.33
CA LYS A 256 -21.40 -17.83 21.83
C LYS A 256 -20.59 -19.06 21.40
N LEU A 257 -20.02 -18.99 20.21
CA LEU A 257 -19.03 -19.95 19.74
C LEU A 257 -17.63 -19.29 19.85
N ILE A 258 -16.69 -19.98 20.47
CA ILE A 258 -15.31 -19.54 20.61
C ILE A 258 -14.42 -20.56 19.91
N ILE A 259 -13.45 -20.08 19.15
CA ILE A 259 -12.38 -20.91 18.58
C ILE A 259 -11.15 -20.75 19.50
N ASP A 260 -10.89 -21.75 20.34
CA ASP A 260 -9.78 -21.73 21.30
C ASP A 260 -8.46 -22.18 20.67
N GLU A 261 -8.51 -23.20 19.82
CA GLU A 261 -7.34 -23.73 19.10
C GLU A 261 -7.70 -24.02 17.65
N SER A 262 -6.87 -23.50 16.75
CA SER A 262 -6.95 -23.80 15.31
C SER A 262 -5.54 -23.89 14.73
N ASN A 263 -5.24 -24.92 13.98
CA ASN A 263 -3.95 -25.13 13.30
C ASN A 263 -4.15 -25.33 11.81
#